data_516fe7b98782c66ef9e05a1f88ecb108
#
_entry.id   516fe7b98782c66ef9e05a1f88ecb108
#
_cell.length_a   1.000
_cell.length_b   1.000
_cell.length_c   1.000
_cell.angle_alpha   90.00
_cell.angle_beta   90.00
_cell.angle_gamma   90.00
#
_symmetry.space_group_name_H-M   'P 1'
#
loop_
_entity.id
_entity.type
_entity.pdbx_description
1 polymer ?
#
loop_
_entity_poly.entity_id
_entity_poly.type
_entity_poly.pdbx_seq_one_letter_code
_entity_poly.pdbx_strand_id
1 'polypeptide(L)'
;MNRSVAGRSVFASPACYQAFFDILSEACFRYGLMVHAYCLAHNQYHLPLKTPKGNLSRVMRHINGVYTQRYNHVNDTHGPLFKGRFKAVLVEPDDALLKLSQLIHNRPIAIKKPVVKHWVDYPWSSYPAYISKAAPLSWFSQDTLCNA
;
A
#
# COMPACT_ATOMS: atom_id res chain seq x y z
N MET A 1 4.51 4.77 -4.28
CA MET A 1 5.27 3.95 -3.33
C MET A 1 6.10 4.79 -2.38
N ASN A 2 6.40 4.28 -1.21
CA ASN A 2 7.40 4.86 -0.33
C ASN A 2 8.14 3.75 0.44
N ARG A 3 9.31 4.04 0.96
CA ARG A 3 10.14 3.10 1.72
C ARG A 3 10.68 3.73 3.00
N SER A 4 11.04 2.88 3.97
CA SER A 4 11.59 3.32 5.25
C SER A 4 12.94 4.02 5.11
N VAL A 5 13.27 4.80 6.12
CA VAL A 5 14.64 5.18 6.43
C VAL A 5 15.46 3.92 6.73
N ALA A 6 16.74 3.90 6.38
CA ALA A 6 17.61 2.76 6.61
C ALA A 6 17.57 2.30 8.09
N GLY A 7 17.47 0.98 8.29
CA GLY A 7 17.41 0.37 9.62
C GLY A 7 16.04 0.42 10.31
N ARG A 8 15.00 1.01 9.69
CA ARG A 8 13.64 1.01 10.23
C ARG A 8 12.70 0.10 9.42
N SER A 9 11.84 -0.60 10.13
CA SER A 9 10.69 -1.28 9.55
C SER A 9 9.51 -0.31 9.46
N VAL A 10 8.83 -0.24 8.32
CA VAL A 10 7.57 0.51 8.22
C VAL A 10 6.45 -0.24 8.92
N PHE A 11 6.44 -1.57 8.82
CA PHE A 11 5.42 -2.43 9.40
C PHE A 11 6.07 -3.43 10.36
N ALA A 12 6.22 -3.02 11.62
CA ALA A 12 6.91 -3.83 12.64
C ALA A 12 6.03 -4.95 13.23
N SER A 13 4.71 -4.81 13.14
CA SER A 13 3.74 -5.76 13.70
C SER A 13 2.44 -5.78 12.87
N PRO A 14 1.58 -6.81 13.04
CA PRO A 14 0.26 -6.83 12.42
C PRO A 14 -0.58 -5.59 12.71
N ALA A 15 -0.47 -5.03 13.91
CA ALA A 15 -1.16 -3.79 14.28
C ALA A 15 -0.73 -2.59 13.42
N CYS A 16 0.53 -2.53 13.00
CA CYS A 16 1.03 -1.49 12.10
C CYS A 16 0.39 -1.58 10.70
N TYR A 17 0.23 -2.78 10.17
CA TYR A 17 -0.47 -2.99 8.89
C TYR A 17 -1.93 -2.57 8.99
N GLN A 18 -2.62 -2.95 10.07
CA GLN A 18 -4.02 -2.57 10.27
C GLN A 18 -4.17 -1.06 10.41
N ALA A 19 -3.31 -0.40 11.18
CA ALA A 19 -3.31 1.05 11.31
C ALA A 19 -3.12 1.75 9.96
N PHE A 20 -2.30 1.19 9.07
CA PHE A 20 -2.12 1.73 7.72
C PHE A 20 -3.39 1.55 6.86
N PHE A 21 -4.07 0.41 6.95
CA PHE A 21 -5.35 0.18 6.28
C PHE A 21 -6.44 1.14 6.76
N ASP A 22 -6.52 1.43 8.06
CA ASP A 22 -7.47 2.38 8.61
C ASP A 22 -7.24 3.79 8.05
N ILE A 23 -5.97 4.20 7.91
CA ILE A 23 -5.61 5.47 7.30
C ILE A 23 -5.93 5.51 5.80
N LEU A 24 -5.72 4.40 5.08
CA LEU A 24 -6.13 4.29 3.67
C LEU A 24 -7.64 4.42 3.52
N SER A 25 -8.41 3.74 4.37
CA SER A 25 -9.87 3.84 4.41
C SER A 25 -10.34 5.29 4.61
N GLU A 26 -9.76 5.97 5.60
CA GLU A 26 -10.04 7.38 5.85
C GLU A 26 -9.67 8.27 4.65
N ALA A 27 -8.53 8.02 4.02
CA ALA A 27 -8.10 8.77 2.85
C ALA A 27 -9.02 8.56 1.65
N CYS A 28 -9.52 7.35 1.43
CA CYS A 28 -10.48 7.06 0.37
C CYS A 28 -11.77 7.85 0.59
N PHE A 29 -12.31 7.84 1.78
CA PHE A 29 -13.52 8.58 2.12
C PHE A 29 -13.32 10.09 2.04
N ARG A 30 -12.27 10.61 2.67
CA ARG A 30 -12.04 12.06 2.81
C ARG A 30 -11.61 12.74 1.51
N TYR A 31 -10.80 12.09 0.70
CA TYR A 31 -10.18 12.69 -0.49
C TYR A 31 -10.70 12.15 -1.81
N GLY A 32 -11.59 11.15 -1.79
CA GLY A 32 -12.05 10.47 -2.99
C GLY A 32 -10.97 9.65 -3.67
N LEU A 33 -10.03 9.11 -2.88
CA LEU A 33 -9.00 8.21 -3.36
C LEU A 33 -9.60 6.87 -3.76
N MET A 34 -9.15 6.31 -4.87
CA MET A 34 -9.49 4.94 -5.29
C MET A 34 -8.21 4.10 -5.28
N VAL A 35 -8.20 3.01 -4.52
CA VAL A 35 -7.06 2.09 -4.46
C VAL A 35 -7.39 0.85 -5.25
N HIS A 36 -6.61 0.58 -6.30
CA HIS A 36 -6.82 -0.54 -7.23
C HIS A 36 -5.99 -1.77 -6.89
N ALA A 37 -4.87 -1.59 -6.24
CA ALA A 37 -4.06 -2.68 -5.69
C ALA A 37 -3.22 -2.16 -4.54
N TYR A 38 -2.75 -3.07 -3.69
CA TYR A 38 -1.78 -2.74 -2.65
C TYR A 38 -0.88 -3.93 -2.36
N CYS A 39 0.33 -3.60 -1.93
CA CYS A 39 1.24 -4.54 -1.30
C CYS A 39 2.06 -3.80 -0.25
N LEU A 40 1.91 -4.22 1.00
CA LEU A 40 2.61 -3.66 2.14
C LEU A 40 3.72 -4.63 2.53
N ALA A 41 4.95 -4.32 2.16
CA ALA A 41 6.12 -5.09 2.56
C ALA A 41 6.75 -4.51 3.84
N HIS A 42 7.55 -5.27 4.55
CA HIS A 42 8.15 -4.92 5.83
C HIS A 42 8.74 -3.50 5.91
N ASN A 43 9.40 -3.06 4.85
CA ASN A 43 10.11 -1.77 4.79
C ASN A 43 9.62 -0.81 3.71
N GLN A 44 8.54 -1.14 3.01
CA GLN A 44 8.01 -0.32 1.91
C GLN A 44 6.56 -0.70 1.60
N TYR A 45 5.87 0.19 0.89
CA TYR A 45 4.55 -0.10 0.34
C TYR A 45 4.43 0.33 -1.12
N HIS A 46 3.55 -0.34 -1.83
CA HIS A 46 3.16 -0.04 -3.20
C HIS A 46 1.64 0.09 -3.27
N LEU A 47 1.17 1.17 -3.89
CA LEU A 47 -0.25 1.49 -4.03
C LEU A 47 -0.51 1.97 -5.47
N PRO A 48 -0.99 1.13 -6.37
CA PRO A 48 -1.72 1.58 -7.54
C PRO A 48 -3.01 2.25 -7.12
N LEU A 49 -3.14 3.53 -7.44
CA LEU A 49 -4.27 4.34 -7.00
C LEU A 49 -4.65 5.37 -8.06
N LYS A 50 -5.90 5.82 -8.00
CA LYS A 50 -6.44 6.91 -8.80
C LYS A 50 -6.88 8.04 -7.90
N THR A 51 -6.50 9.26 -8.27
CA THR A 51 -6.92 10.50 -7.60
C THR A 51 -7.78 11.32 -8.54
N PRO A 52 -9.10 11.07 -8.63
CA PRO A 52 -9.99 11.78 -9.58
C PRO A 52 -9.98 13.30 -9.41
N LYS A 53 -9.65 13.77 -8.19
CA LYS A 53 -9.59 15.21 -7.85
C LYS A 53 -8.19 15.82 -8.06
N GLY A 54 -7.23 15.10 -8.65
CA GLY A 54 -5.87 15.61 -8.88
C GLY A 54 -5.09 15.97 -7.60
N ASN A 55 -5.42 15.39 -6.47
CA ASN A 55 -4.95 15.76 -5.13
C ASN A 55 -3.89 14.81 -4.53
N LEU A 56 -3.13 14.10 -5.37
CA LEU A 56 -2.18 13.06 -4.95
C LEU A 56 -1.22 13.52 -3.85
N SER A 57 -0.61 14.68 -4.00
CA SER A 57 0.36 15.19 -3.00
C SER A 57 -0.28 15.41 -1.64
N ARG A 58 -1.53 15.88 -1.60
CA ARG A 58 -2.30 16.10 -0.37
C ARG A 58 -2.64 14.76 0.30
N VAL A 59 -3.09 13.80 -0.48
CA VAL A 59 -3.42 12.43 -0.03
C VAL A 59 -2.20 11.76 0.57
N MET A 60 -1.08 11.78 -0.15
CA MET A 60 0.14 11.12 0.30
C MET A 60 0.77 11.79 1.52
N ARG A 61 0.67 13.12 1.63
CA ARG A 61 1.07 13.84 2.85
C ARG A 61 0.24 13.39 4.05
N HIS A 62 -1.06 13.24 3.89
CA HIS A 62 -1.94 12.77 4.94
C HIS A 62 -1.58 11.33 5.36
N ILE A 63 -1.54 10.39 4.42
CA ILE A 63 -1.24 8.98 4.69
C ILE A 63 0.11 8.84 5.41
N ASN A 64 1.18 9.37 4.84
CA ASN A 64 2.52 9.23 5.40
C ASN A 64 2.69 9.98 6.72
N GLY A 65 2.10 11.16 6.86
CA GLY A 65 2.20 11.97 8.07
C GLY A 65 1.45 11.35 9.25
N VAL A 66 0.19 10.99 9.06
CA VAL A 66 -0.63 10.37 10.10
C VAL A 66 -0.05 9.01 10.51
N TYR A 67 0.38 8.20 9.53
CA TYR A 67 0.99 6.92 9.84
C TYR A 67 2.29 7.07 10.62
N THR A 68 3.18 7.98 10.23
CA THR A 68 4.43 8.25 10.96
C THR A 68 4.17 8.67 12.41
N GLN A 69 3.19 9.54 12.65
CA GLN A 69 2.81 9.96 14.01
C GLN A 69 2.31 8.76 14.83
N ARG A 70 1.39 7.96 14.29
CA ARG A 70 0.88 6.76 14.97
C ARG A 70 2.00 5.75 15.25
N TYR A 71 2.84 5.48 14.26
CA TYR A 71 3.96 4.57 14.40
C TYR A 71 4.91 5.00 15.50
N ASN A 72 5.31 6.27 15.52
CA ASN A 72 6.22 6.81 16.52
C ASN A 72 5.61 6.76 17.92
N HIS A 73 4.32 7.06 18.04
CA HIS A 73 3.63 6.99 19.32
C HIS A 73 3.58 5.56 19.89
N VAL A 74 3.22 4.58 19.05
CA VAL A 74 3.08 3.17 19.47
C VAL A 74 4.44 2.54 19.78
N ASN A 75 5.48 2.90 19.04
CA ASN A 75 6.81 2.29 19.18
C ASN A 75 7.79 3.13 20.04
N ASP A 76 7.31 4.20 20.67
CA ASP A 76 8.13 5.14 21.45
C ASP A 76 9.38 5.61 20.68
N THR A 77 9.17 5.99 19.41
CA THR A 77 10.23 6.45 18.51
C THR A 77 9.96 7.86 18.02
N HIS A 78 10.98 8.50 17.46
CA HIS A 78 10.90 9.87 16.97
C HIS A 78 11.51 9.99 15.57
N GLY A 79 11.16 11.09 14.89
CA GLY A 79 11.72 11.44 13.59
C GLY A 79 11.06 10.75 12.41
N PRO A 80 11.64 10.87 11.21
CA PRO A 80 11.05 10.39 9.98
C PRO A 80 11.04 8.86 9.92
N LEU A 81 9.91 8.29 9.53
CA LEU A 81 9.77 6.86 9.24
C LEU A 81 10.13 6.56 7.78
N PHE A 82 9.73 7.44 6.86
CA PHE A 82 9.95 7.28 5.43
C PHE A 82 11.19 8.03 4.94
N LYS A 83 11.88 7.43 3.97
CA LYS A 83 13.04 8.04 3.31
C LYS A 83 12.59 9.09 2.28
N GLY A 84 12.30 10.29 2.77
CA GLY A 84 11.90 11.41 1.93
C GLY A 84 10.48 11.30 1.38
N ARG A 85 10.24 12.01 0.27
CA ARG A 85 8.92 12.06 -0.38
C ARG A 85 8.59 10.72 -1.03
N PHE A 86 7.28 10.45 -1.18
CA PHE A 86 6.81 9.32 -1.97
C PHE A 86 7.27 9.42 -3.43
N LYS A 87 7.39 8.28 -4.08
CA LYS A 87 7.65 8.19 -5.53
C LYS A 87 6.35 7.82 -6.23
N ALA A 88 6.01 8.55 -7.26
CA ALA A 88 4.86 8.28 -8.13
C ALA A 88 5.31 8.09 -9.57
N VAL A 89 4.64 7.20 -10.27
CA VAL A 89 4.76 6.99 -11.71
C VAL A 89 3.34 6.99 -12.25
N LEU A 90 3.11 7.75 -13.31
CA LEU A 90 1.83 7.72 -14.02
C LEU A 90 1.76 6.41 -14.80
N VAL A 91 0.63 5.71 -14.64
CA VAL A 91 0.34 4.45 -15.34
C VAL A 91 -0.97 4.65 -16.08
N GLU A 92 -0.97 4.38 -17.37
CA GLU A 92 -2.18 4.40 -18.19
C GLU A 92 -3.05 3.18 -17.87
N PRO A 93 -4.38 3.30 -17.94
CA PRO A 93 -5.31 2.22 -17.66
C PRO A 93 -5.40 1.23 -18.83
N ASP A 94 -4.36 0.45 -19.00
CA ASP A 94 -4.23 -0.57 -20.03
C ASP A 94 -3.48 -1.81 -19.49
N ASP A 95 -2.89 -2.61 -20.36
CA ASP A 95 -2.03 -3.74 -20.00
C ASP A 95 -0.91 -3.38 -19.01
N ALA A 96 -0.49 -2.10 -18.96
CA ALA A 96 0.54 -1.65 -18.03
C ALA A 96 0.06 -1.70 -16.58
N LEU A 97 -1.21 -1.41 -16.32
CA LEU A 97 -1.79 -1.50 -14.98
C LEU A 97 -1.86 -2.97 -14.49
N LEU A 98 -2.21 -3.90 -15.37
CA LEU A 98 -2.24 -5.33 -15.05
C LEU A 98 -0.82 -5.85 -14.76
N LYS A 99 0.15 -5.53 -15.60
CA LYS A 99 1.57 -5.88 -15.40
C LYS A 99 2.12 -5.30 -14.10
N LEU A 100 1.77 -4.05 -13.79
CA LEU A 100 2.16 -3.40 -12.53
C LEU A 100 1.55 -4.11 -11.32
N SER A 101 0.28 -4.50 -11.39
CA SER A 101 -0.39 -5.25 -10.34
C SER A 101 0.33 -6.59 -10.07
N GLN A 102 0.65 -7.35 -11.11
CA GLN A 102 1.40 -8.60 -11.01
C GLN A 102 2.78 -8.37 -10.37
N LEU A 103 3.50 -7.35 -10.82
CA LEU A 103 4.82 -7.01 -10.27
C LEU A 103 4.75 -6.67 -8.77
N ILE A 104 3.73 -5.95 -8.35
CA ILE A 104 3.55 -5.54 -6.95
C ILE A 104 3.19 -6.74 -6.08
N HIS A 105 2.28 -7.59 -6.53
CA HIS A 105 1.88 -8.79 -5.82
C HIS A 105 3.00 -9.83 -5.70
N ASN A 106 3.95 -9.83 -6.64
CA ASN A 106 5.11 -10.70 -6.59
C ASN A 106 6.20 -10.25 -5.59
N ARG A 107 6.13 -9.02 -5.06
CA ARG A 107 7.14 -8.46 -4.15
C ARG A 107 7.44 -9.32 -2.91
N PRO A 108 6.47 -9.91 -2.22
CA PRO A 108 6.74 -10.74 -1.03
C PRO A 108 7.61 -11.97 -1.30
N ILE A 109 7.64 -12.45 -2.54
CA ILE A 109 8.42 -13.63 -2.97
C ILE A 109 9.72 -13.23 -3.65
N ALA A 110 9.72 -12.14 -4.43
CA ALA A 110 10.84 -11.70 -5.27
C ALA A 110 12.02 -11.07 -4.49
N ILE A 111 12.02 -11.13 -3.16
CA ILE A 111 13.10 -10.63 -2.30
C ILE A 111 14.07 -11.76 -1.93
N LYS A 112 15.30 -11.38 -1.53
CA LYS A 112 16.38 -12.34 -1.16
C LYS A 112 15.97 -13.35 -0.07
N LYS A 113 15.06 -12.95 0.83
CA LYS A 113 14.46 -13.82 1.86
C LYS A 113 12.95 -13.73 1.69
N PRO A 114 12.30 -14.64 0.95
CA PRO A 114 10.86 -14.63 0.74
C PRO A 114 10.10 -14.69 2.06
N VAL A 115 9.08 -13.84 2.20
CA VAL A 115 8.25 -13.79 3.41
C VAL A 115 7.24 -14.92 3.41
N VAL A 116 6.78 -15.32 2.21
CA VAL A 116 5.83 -16.42 2.00
C VAL A 116 6.28 -17.28 0.81
N LYS A 117 5.81 -18.52 0.76
CA LYS A 117 6.07 -19.44 -0.36
C LYS A 117 5.20 -19.12 -1.58
N HIS A 118 3.95 -18.71 -1.34
CA HIS A 118 2.98 -18.39 -2.38
C HIS A 118 2.38 -17.01 -2.14
N TRP A 119 2.12 -16.26 -3.19
CA TRP A 119 1.54 -14.90 -3.12
C TRP A 119 0.20 -14.86 -2.40
N VAL A 120 -0.57 -15.93 -2.58
CA VAL A 120 -1.89 -16.09 -1.98
C VAL A 120 -1.88 -16.15 -0.45
N ASP A 121 -0.75 -16.52 0.12
CA ASP A 121 -0.57 -16.64 1.58
C ASP A 121 -0.13 -15.32 2.22
N TYR A 122 0.08 -14.26 1.41
CA TYR A 122 0.50 -12.96 1.93
C TYR A 122 -0.70 -12.07 2.25
N PRO A 123 -1.06 -11.91 3.54
CA PRO A 123 -2.28 -11.23 3.94
C PRO A 123 -2.26 -9.70 3.72
N TRP A 124 -1.06 -9.12 3.54
CA TRP A 124 -0.87 -7.68 3.43
C TRP A 124 -0.75 -7.21 1.98
N SER A 125 -1.38 -7.95 1.06
CA SER A 125 -1.54 -7.58 -0.34
C SER A 125 -2.98 -7.77 -0.78
N SER A 126 -3.36 -7.08 -1.87
CA SER A 126 -4.70 -7.23 -2.48
C SER A 126 -4.87 -8.50 -3.31
N TYR A 127 -3.81 -9.29 -3.51
CA TYR A 127 -3.87 -10.48 -4.34
C TYR A 127 -4.94 -11.51 -3.89
N PRO A 128 -5.05 -11.86 -2.59
CA PRO A 128 -6.08 -12.79 -2.13
C PRO A 128 -7.52 -12.34 -2.46
N ALA A 129 -7.78 -11.04 -2.47
CA ALA A 129 -9.10 -10.51 -2.84
C ALA A 129 -9.39 -10.68 -4.34
N TYR A 130 -8.37 -10.53 -5.21
CA TYR A 130 -8.54 -10.73 -6.65
C TYR A 130 -8.85 -12.16 -7.05
N ILE A 131 -8.33 -13.13 -6.31
CA ILE A 131 -8.57 -14.56 -6.57
C ILE A 131 -9.72 -15.13 -5.73
N SER A 132 -10.56 -14.28 -5.14
CA SER A 132 -11.73 -14.64 -4.33
C SER A 132 -11.43 -15.51 -3.11
N LYS A 133 -10.18 -15.48 -2.60
CA LYS A 133 -9.79 -16.17 -1.36
C LYS A 133 -9.98 -15.34 -0.09
N ALA A 134 -10.20 -14.03 -0.24
CA ALA A 134 -10.52 -13.13 0.86
C ALA A 134 -11.57 -12.13 0.42
N ALA A 135 -12.41 -11.69 1.35
CA ALA A 135 -13.34 -10.60 1.09
C ALA A 135 -12.56 -9.29 0.86
N PRO A 136 -12.92 -8.51 -0.17
CA PRO A 136 -12.29 -7.22 -0.41
C PRO A 136 -12.61 -6.25 0.73
N LEU A 137 -11.65 -5.41 1.07
CA LEU A 137 -11.86 -4.31 2.01
C LEU A 137 -12.83 -3.29 1.39
N SER A 138 -13.68 -2.69 2.20
CA SER A 138 -14.75 -1.79 1.73
C SER A 138 -14.28 -0.57 0.93
N TRP A 139 -13.06 -0.13 1.13
CA TRP A 139 -12.43 1.00 0.43
C TRP A 139 -11.62 0.58 -0.80
N PHE A 140 -11.52 -0.72 -1.07
CA PHE A 140 -10.73 -1.28 -2.15
C PHE A 140 -11.59 -1.44 -3.41
N SER A 141 -11.12 -0.92 -4.55
CA SER A 141 -11.81 -0.94 -5.84
C SER A 141 -11.15 -1.95 -6.78
N GLN A 142 -11.85 -3.05 -7.06
CA GLN A 142 -11.38 -4.09 -7.97
C GLN A 142 -11.71 -3.82 -9.44
N ASP A 143 -12.68 -2.94 -9.70
CA ASP A 143 -13.34 -2.81 -11.02
C ASP A 143 -12.39 -2.47 -12.16
N THR A 144 -11.37 -1.69 -11.90
CA THR A 144 -10.44 -1.23 -12.95
C THR A 144 -9.49 -2.33 -13.44
N LEU A 145 -9.12 -3.29 -12.58
CA LEU A 145 -8.20 -4.38 -12.95
C LEU A 145 -8.94 -5.61 -13.47
N CYS A 146 -10.21 -5.79 -13.11
CA CYS A 146 -11.03 -6.89 -13.62
C CYS A 146 -11.60 -6.61 -15.01
N ASN A 147 -11.62 -5.35 -15.44
CA ASN A 147 -12.13 -4.90 -16.74
C ASN A 147 -11.00 -4.52 -17.74
N ALA A 148 -9.76 -4.74 -17.36
CA ALA A 148 -8.59 -4.60 -18.22
C ALA A 148 -8.11 -6.01 -18.66
#